data_5056785730efd36eeac8a4db18198850
#
_entry.id   5056785730efd36eeac8a4db18198850
#
_cell.length_a   1.000
_cell.length_b   1.000
_cell.length_c   1.000
_cell.angle_alpha   90.00
_cell.angle_beta   90.00
_cell.angle_gamma   90.00
#
_symmetry.space_group_name_H-M   'P 1'
#
loop_
_entity.id
_entity.type
_entity.pdbx_description
1 polymer ?
#
loop_
_entity_poly.entity_id
_entity_poly.type
_entity_poly.pdbx_seq_one_letter_code
_entity_poly.pdbx_strand_id
1 'polypeptide(L)'
;MTLSRLGRYEISATLGRGAMGVVYRAHDPLIERIVAIKTVACAGLPEKEAEEFEQRFFREAKSAGKLNHPNIVTIHDIGREGDLAWIAMEFLDGRSLRDILDSGAGLSCERAIEIAAAIADALAFAHASGIVHRDVKPANIMVLANGSVKITDFGIAQLPGGSLTMAGSVLGSPKYMSPEQVTGHKADGRSDIFALGTVLY
;
A
#
# COMPACT_ATOMS: atom_id res chain seq x y z
N MET A 1 9.72 -11.46 20.18
CA MET A 1 10.99 -11.63 19.43
C MET A 1 11.02 -10.59 18.33
N THR A 2 12.12 -9.85 18.20
CA THR A 2 12.30 -8.88 17.12
C THR A 2 12.74 -9.67 15.88
N LEU A 3 12.01 -9.56 14.79
CA LEU A 3 12.34 -10.19 13.51
C LEU A 3 13.67 -9.59 13.03
N SER A 4 14.71 -10.42 12.89
CA SER A 4 16.05 -9.97 12.45
C SER A 4 16.29 -10.25 10.97
N ARG A 5 15.57 -11.20 10.38
CA ARG A 5 15.72 -11.61 8.99
C ARG A 5 14.37 -12.09 8.44
N LEU A 6 14.17 -11.92 7.12
CA LEU A 6 13.03 -12.44 6.39
C LEU A 6 13.46 -12.84 4.97
N GLY A 7 13.41 -14.12 4.65
CA GLY A 7 14.06 -14.65 3.45
C GLY A 7 15.56 -14.29 3.43
N ARG A 8 16.02 -13.64 2.36
CA ARG A 8 17.40 -13.14 2.25
C ARG A 8 17.63 -11.77 2.91
N TYR A 9 16.58 -11.06 3.28
CA TYR A 9 16.62 -9.67 3.73
C TYR A 9 16.97 -9.56 5.22
N GLU A 10 17.91 -8.67 5.57
CA GLU A 10 18.31 -8.36 6.93
C GLU A 10 17.51 -7.16 7.44
N ILE A 11 16.68 -7.39 8.47
CA ILE A 11 15.83 -6.35 9.05
C ILE A 11 16.66 -5.41 9.91
N SER A 12 16.62 -4.11 9.62
CA SER A 12 17.36 -3.08 10.36
C SER A 12 16.48 -2.22 11.26
N ALA A 13 15.21 -1.98 10.88
CA ALA A 13 14.27 -1.16 11.68
C ALA A 13 12.82 -1.46 11.31
N THR A 14 11.90 -1.12 12.22
CA THR A 14 10.47 -1.02 11.91
C THR A 14 10.16 0.39 11.43
N LEU A 15 9.55 0.52 10.25
CA LEU A 15 9.12 1.80 9.67
C LEU A 15 7.72 2.17 10.10
N GLY A 16 6.82 1.18 10.24
CA GLY A 16 5.45 1.41 10.64
C GLY A 16 4.71 0.13 11.00
N ARG A 17 3.63 0.28 11.77
CA ARG A 17 2.70 -0.79 12.11
C ARG A 17 1.29 -0.34 11.75
N GLY A 18 0.54 -1.18 11.05
CA GLY A 18 -0.83 -0.92 10.65
C GLY A 18 -1.72 -2.12 10.92
N ALA A 19 -3.02 -1.96 10.65
CA ALA A 19 -4.00 -3.03 10.82
C ALA A 19 -3.69 -4.29 9.99
N MET A 20 -2.97 -4.12 8.88
CA MET A 20 -2.67 -5.20 7.93
C MET A 20 -1.28 -5.79 8.09
N GLY A 21 -0.47 -5.32 9.04
CA GLY A 21 0.87 -5.84 9.27
C GLY A 21 1.92 -4.79 9.60
N VAL A 22 3.16 -5.14 9.41
CA VAL A 22 4.31 -4.32 9.78
C VAL A 22 5.15 -4.03 8.54
N VAL A 23 5.64 -2.79 8.44
CA VAL A 23 6.61 -2.40 7.40
C VAL A 23 7.98 -2.25 8.06
N TYR A 24 8.96 -2.91 7.48
CA TYR A 24 10.34 -2.90 7.95
C TYR A 24 11.26 -2.22 6.93
N ARG A 25 12.32 -1.59 7.43
CA ARG A 25 13.51 -1.25 6.66
C ARG A 25 14.44 -2.45 6.70
N ALA A 26 14.90 -2.89 5.54
CA ALA A 26 15.77 -4.04 5.43
C ALA A 26 16.89 -3.81 4.41
N HIS A 27 17.94 -4.62 4.50
CA HIS A 27 19.04 -4.68 3.54
C HIS A 27 18.93 -5.96 2.71
N ASP A 28 19.02 -5.82 1.38
CA ASP A 28 19.16 -6.94 0.46
C ASP A 28 20.67 -7.20 0.24
N PRO A 29 21.26 -8.23 0.87
CA PRO A 29 22.71 -8.46 0.80
C PRO A 29 23.17 -8.96 -0.57
N LEU A 30 22.24 -9.42 -1.44
CA LEU A 30 22.61 -9.95 -2.76
C LEU A 30 22.94 -8.85 -3.76
N ILE A 31 22.26 -7.71 -3.67
CA ILE A 31 22.45 -6.57 -4.57
C ILE A 31 22.76 -5.26 -3.80
N GLU A 32 23.10 -5.39 -2.52
CA GLU A 32 23.59 -4.32 -1.63
C GLU A 32 22.72 -3.07 -1.63
N ARG A 33 21.40 -3.25 -1.50
CA ARG A 33 20.44 -2.12 -1.44
C ARG A 33 19.54 -2.15 -0.22
N ILE A 34 19.04 -0.98 0.16
CA ILE A 34 17.98 -0.84 1.14
C ILE A 34 16.62 -1.04 0.46
N VAL A 35 15.75 -1.78 1.13
CA VAL A 35 14.37 -2.05 0.71
C VAL A 35 13.40 -1.79 1.86
N ALA A 36 12.14 -1.57 1.54
CA ALA A 36 11.04 -1.67 2.47
C ALA A 36 10.38 -3.06 2.34
N ILE A 37 10.08 -3.71 3.46
CA ILE A 37 9.39 -5.00 3.47
C ILE A 37 8.10 -4.85 4.24
N LYS A 38 6.99 -5.04 3.56
CA LYS A 38 5.66 -5.12 4.17
C LYS A 38 5.31 -6.58 4.43
N THR A 39 5.01 -6.89 5.69
CA THR A 39 4.57 -8.23 6.11
C THR A 39 3.10 -8.25 6.41
N VAL A 40 2.45 -9.36 6.11
CA VAL A 40 1.05 -9.63 6.49
C VAL A 40 1.01 -10.98 7.17
N ALA A 41 0.43 -11.02 8.38
CA ALA A 41 0.26 -12.26 9.12
C ALA A 41 -1.03 -12.96 8.66
N CYS A 42 -0.91 -14.23 8.29
CA CYS A 42 -2.05 -15.12 8.06
C CYS A 42 -2.45 -15.90 9.33
N ALA A 43 -1.72 -15.67 10.43
CA ALA A 43 -1.97 -16.33 11.71
C ALA A 43 -3.35 -15.96 12.27
N GLY A 44 -4.09 -16.99 12.75
CA GLY A 44 -5.42 -16.83 13.35
C GLY A 44 -6.59 -16.90 12.38
N LEU A 45 -6.35 -17.01 11.08
CA LEU A 45 -7.39 -17.36 10.11
C LEU A 45 -7.58 -18.88 10.05
N PRO A 46 -8.81 -19.38 9.81
CA PRO A 46 -9.02 -20.78 9.41
C PRO A 46 -8.16 -21.11 8.19
N GLU A 47 -7.62 -22.33 8.12
CA GLU A 47 -6.66 -22.77 7.09
C GLU A 47 -7.10 -22.40 5.66
N LYS A 48 -8.36 -22.68 5.33
CA LYS A 48 -8.92 -22.36 4.01
C LYS A 48 -8.96 -20.86 3.71
N GLU A 49 -9.31 -20.05 4.70
CA GLU A 49 -9.35 -18.58 4.55
C GLU A 49 -7.93 -17.99 4.43
N ALA A 50 -6.97 -18.56 5.16
CA ALA A 50 -5.56 -18.19 5.08
C ALA A 50 -4.99 -18.49 3.68
N GLU A 51 -5.29 -19.67 3.10
CA GLU A 51 -4.88 -20.02 1.75
C GLU A 51 -5.51 -19.09 0.68
N GLU A 52 -6.81 -18.82 0.77
CA GLU A 52 -7.50 -17.92 -0.16
C GLU A 52 -6.94 -16.49 -0.07
N PHE A 53 -6.66 -16.02 1.15
CA PHE A 53 -6.03 -14.72 1.37
C PHE A 53 -4.62 -14.66 0.76
N GLU A 54 -3.80 -15.67 1.01
CA GLU A 54 -2.44 -15.76 0.49
C GLU A 54 -2.41 -15.77 -1.03
N GLN A 55 -3.24 -16.60 -1.67
CA GLN A 55 -3.33 -16.68 -3.13
C GLN A 55 -3.73 -15.32 -3.73
N ARG A 56 -4.66 -14.60 -3.10
CA ARG A 56 -5.06 -13.26 -3.52
C ARG A 56 -3.93 -12.27 -3.34
N PHE A 57 -3.28 -12.24 -2.18
CA PHE A 57 -2.15 -11.39 -1.87
C PHE A 57 -1.04 -11.52 -2.91
N PHE A 58 -0.61 -12.74 -3.23
CA PHE A 58 0.41 -12.97 -4.24
C PHE A 58 -0.05 -12.61 -5.66
N ARG A 59 -1.31 -12.85 -6.01
CA ARG A 59 -1.86 -12.47 -7.30
C ARG A 59 -1.86 -10.96 -7.49
N GLU A 60 -2.29 -10.22 -6.47
CA GLU A 60 -2.34 -8.76 -6.49
C GLU A 60 -0.93 -8.15 -6.48
N ALA A 61 -0.02 -8.68 -5.65
CA ALA A 61 1.38 -8.28 -5.65
C ALA A 61 2.06 -8.52 -7.00
N LYS A 62 1.83 -9.67 -7.64
CA LYS A 62 2.33 -9.97 -9.00
C LYS A 62 1.78 -9.00 -10.06
N SER A 63 0.52 -8.60 -9.92
CA SER A 63 -0.08 -7.62 -10.84
C SER A 63 0.51 -6.23 -10.65
N ALA A 64 0.59 -5.76 -9.41
CA ALA A 64 1.20 -4.47 -9.07
C ALA A 64 2.70 -4.44 -9.41
N GLY A 65 3.41 -5.57 -9.29
CA GLY A 65 4.84 -5.69 -9.63
C GLY A 65 5.15 -5.53 -11.13
N LYS A 66 4.14 -5.54 -12.01
CA LYS A 66 4.31 -5.23 -13.44
C LYS A 66 4.27 -3.73 -13.73
N LEU A 67 3.81 -2.92 -12.77
CA LEU A 67 3.74 -1.47 -12.95
C LEU A 67 5.14 -0.87 -12.78
N ASN A 68 5.59 -0.17 -13.82
CA ASN A 68 6.83 0.59 -13.81
C ASN A 68 6.52 2.04 -14.18
N HIS A 69 6.43 2.90 -13.16
CA HIS A 69 6.04 4.30 -13.31
C HIS A 69 6.75 5.16 -12.24
N PRO A 70 7.21 6.39 -12.54
CA PRO A 70 7.94 7.22 -11.59
C PRO A 70 7.16 7.51 -10.30
N ASN A 71 5.84 7.59 -10.38
CA ASN A 71 4.96 7.88 -9.24
C ASN A 71 4.29 6.64 -8.64
N ILE A 72 4.75 5.42 -8.97
CA ILE A 72 4.32 4.16 -8.34
C ILE A 72 5.52 3.54 -7.62
N VAL A 73 5.31 2.99 -6.42
CA VAL A 73 6.33 2.23 -5.72
C VAL A 73 6.68 0.95 -6.49
N THR A 74 7.97 0.70 -6.68
CA THR A 74 8.43 -0.51 -7.38
C THR A 74 8.44 -1.71 -6.43
N ILE A 75 7.76 -2.80 -6.79
CA ILE A 75 7.85 -4.08 -6.09
C ILE A 75 9.06 -4.84 -6.65
N HIS A 76 9.90 -5.34 -5.75
CA HIS A 76 11.13 -6.03 -6.10
C HIS A 76 11.02 -7.55 -5.96
N ASP A 77 10.29 -8.00 -4.93
CA ASP A 77 10.20 -9.42 -4.61
C ASP A 77 8.97 -9.69 -3.74
N ILE A 78 8.54 -10.94 -3.73
CA ILE A 78 7.45 -11.41 -2.89
C ILE A 78 7.80 -12.79 -2.34
N GLY A 79 7.36 -13.08 -1.13
CA GLY A 79 7.64 -14.39 -0.55
C GLY A 79 6.81 -14.69 0.69
N ARG A 80 7.10 -15.86 1.24
CA ARG A 80 6.50 -16.36 2.48
C ARG A 80 7.58 -16.96 3.36
N GLU A 81 7.44 -16.77 4.67
CA GLU A 81 8.25 -17.43 5.68
C GLU A 81 7.37 -17.75 6.89
N GLY A 82 7.14 -19.03 7.12
CA GLY A 82 6.14 -19.49 8.09
C GLY A 82 4.75 -18.94 7.78
N ASP A 83 4.14 -18.29 8.77
CA ASP A 83 2.81 -17.67 8.65
C ASP A 83 2.84 -16.21 8.17
N LEU A 84 4.01 -15.71 7.75
CA LEU A 84 4.18 -14.36 7.24
C LEU A 84 4.31 -14.37 5.72
N ALA A 85 3.34 -13.76 5.02
CA ALA A 85 3.51 -13.35 3.64
C ALA A 85 4.18 -11.96 3.62
N TRP A 86 5.05 -11.70 2.63
CA TRP A 86 5.77 -10.44 2.55
C TRP A 86 5.99 -9.95 1.12
N ILE A 87 6.14 -8.64 1.00
CA ILE A 87 6.49 -7.94 -0.24
C ILE A 87 7.71 -7.07 0.05
N ALA A 88 8.79 -7.27 -0.70
CA ALA A 88 9.93 -6.36 -0.73
C ALA A 88 9.72 -5.33 -1.85
N MET A 89 9.89 -4.05 -1.50
CA MET A 89 9.66 -2.94 -2.42
C MET A 89 10.74 -1.87 -2.25
N GLU A 90 10.76 -0.93 -3.16
CA GLU A 90 11.58 0.28 -3.11
C GLU A 90 11.44 0.97 -1.75
N PHE A 91 12.58 1.26 -1.11
CA PHE A 91 12.59 2.08 0.09
C PHE A 91 12.41 3.55 -0.30
N LEU A 92 11.38 4.18 0.24
CA LEU A 92 11.05 5.56 -0.04
C LEU A 92 11.54 6.44 1.12
N ASP A 93 12.58 7.22 0.88
CA ASP A 93 13.08 8.21 1.84
C ASP A 93 12.20 9.47 1.79
N GLY A 94 11.20 9.51 2.66
CA GLY A 94 10.19 10.57 2.66
C GLY A 94 9.18 10.41 3.79
N ARG A 95 8.10 11.19 3.69
CA ARG A 95 6.99 11.17 4.63
C ARG A 95 5.68 10.86 3.90
N SER A 96 4.76 10.18 4.57
CA SER A 96 3.42 10.06 4.01
C SER A 96 2.73 11.43 3.96
N LEU A 97 1.85 11.62 3.00
CA LEU A 97 1.01 12.82 2.94
C LEU A 97 0.18 12.96 4.23
N ARG A 98 -0.20 11.85 4.85
CA ARG A 98 -0.87 11.83 6.15
C ARG A 98 -0.02 12.50 7.23
N ASP A 99 1.25 12.10 7.37
CA ASP A 99 2.16 12.66 8.36
C ASP A 99 2.44 14.15 8.12
N ILE A 100 2.46 14.56 6.85
CA ILE A 100 2.62 15.97 6.48
C ILE A 100 1.40 16.77 6.92
N LEU A 101 0.19 16.30 6.61
CA LEU A 101 -1.05 16.96 7.00
C LEU A 101 -1.22 17.01 8.53
N ASP A 102 -0.91 15.92 9.23
CA ASP A 102 -1.01 15.84 10.69
C ASP A 102 0.03 16.71 11.42
N SER A 103 1.14 17.06 10.75
CA SER A 103 2.16 17.97 11.32
C SER A 103 1.71 19.42 11.42
N GLY A 104 0.56 19.78 10.83
CA GLY A 104 0.04 21.15 10.81
C GLY A 104 0.82 22.14 9.95
N ALA A 105 1.85 21.69 9.20
CA ALA A 105 2.65 22.55 8.35
C ALA A 105 1.87 23.14 7.16
N GLY A 106 0.72 22.54 6.84
CA GLY A 106 -0.08 22.91 5.66
C GLY A 106 0.61 22.57 4.34
N LEU A 107 -0.15 22.61 3.27
CA LEU A 107 0.36 22.54 1.89
C LEU A 107 -0.11 23.78 1.13
N SER A 108 0.74 24.36 0.29
CA SER A 108 0.26 25.37 -0.65
C SER A 108 -0.68 24.74 -1.67
N CYS A 109 -1.60 25.52 -2.23
CA CYS A 109 -2.50 25.04 -3.27
C CYS A 109 -1.74 24.46 -4.46
N GLU A 110 -0.64 25.12 -4.86
CA GLU A 110 0.23 24.67 -5.96
C GLU A 110 0.80 23.29 -5.67
N ARG A 111 1.31 23.09 -4.43
CA ARG A 111 1.87 21.79 -4.03
C ARG A 111 0.83 20.69 -3.96
N ALA A 112 -0.37 21.00 -3.47
CA ALA A 112 -1.49 20.05 -3.46
C ALA A 112 -1.88 19.61 -4.87
N ILE A 113 -1.93 20.55 -5.83
CA ILE A 113 -2.21 20.26 -7.24
C ILE A 113 -1.11 19.40 -7.87
N GLU A 114 0.17 19.70 -7.62
CA GLU A 114 1.29 18.88 -8.10
C GLU A 114 1.21 17.44 -7.61
N ILE A 115 0.94 17.25 -6.31
CA ILE A 115 0.78 15.91 -5.72
C ILE A 115 -0.40 15.19 -6.38
N ALA A 116 -1.55 15.84 -6.49
CA ALA A 116 -2.74 15.26 -7.11
C ALA A 116 -2.51 14.88 -8.58
N ALA A 117 -1.84 15.73 -9.36
CA ALA A 117 -1.51 15.46 -10.75
C ALA A 117 -0.59 14.25 -10.89
N ALA A 118 0.46 14.14 -10.05
CA ALA A 118 1.38 13.00 -10.06
C ALA A 118 0.66 11.69 -9.73
N ILE A 119 -0.27 11.71 -8.76
CA ILE A 119 -1.06 10.53 -8.39
C ILE A 119 -2.10 10.20 -9.48
N ALA A 120 -2.74 11.19 -10.10
CA ALA A 120 -3.68 10.96 -11.20
C ALA A 120 -2.99 10.28 -12.39
N ASP A 121 -1.76 10.70 -12.74
CA ASP A 121 -0.95 10.10 -13.79
C ASP A 121 -0.59 8.63 -13.46
N ALA A 122 -0.16 8.36 -12.22
CA ALA A 122 0.09 7.02 -11.72
C ALA A 122 -1.15 6.11 -11.81
N LEU A 123 -2.31 6.61 -11.40
CA LEU A 123 -3.57 5.88 -11.46
C LEU A 123 -4.00 5.62 -12.91
N ALA A 124 -3.85 6.60 -13.80
CA ALA A 124 -4.16 6.45 -15.22
C ALA A 124 -3.32 5.33 -15.85
N PHE A 125 -2.01 5.27 -15.54
CA PHE A 125 -1.11 4.21 -15.99
C PHE A 125 -1.53 2.84 -15.46
N ALA A 126 -1.88 2.74 -14.16
CA ALA A 126 -2.34 1.50 -13.56
C ALA A 126 -3.67 1.02 -14.17
N HIS A 127 -4.64 1.93 -14.36
CA HIS A 127 -5.94 1.63 -14.96
C HIS A 127 -5.81 1.17 -16.41
N ALA A 128 -4.93 1.77 -17.21
CA ALA A 128 -4.61 1.30 -18.56
C ALA A 128 -4.05 -0.13 -18.57
N SER A 129 -3.41 -0.56 -17.47
CA SER A 129 -2.91 -1.92 -17.26
C SER A 129 -3.97 -2.86 -16.62
N GLY A 130 -5.21 -2.40 -16.44
CA GLY A 130 -6.29 -3.16 -15.82
C GLY A 130 -6.17 -3.29 -14.29
N ILE A 131 -5.35 -2.48 -13.65
CA ILE A 131 -5.10 -2.53 -12.20
C ILE A 131 -5.76 -1.32 -11.52
N VAL A 132 -6.61 -1.59 -10.53
CA VAL A 132 -7.29 -0.59 -9.71
C VAL A 132 -6.65 -0.57 -8.33
N HIS A 133 -6.39 0.61 -7.78
CA HIS A 133 -5.70 0.77 -6.48
C HIS A 133 -6.59 0.41 -5.29
N ARG A 134 -7.83 0.89 -5.28
CA ARG A 134 -8.90 0.63 -4.29
C ARG A 134 -8.66 1.16 -2.86
N ASP A 135 -7.52 1.74 -2.56
CA ASP A 135 -7.18 2.28 -1.23
C ASP A 135 -6.37 3.58 -1.34
N VAL A 136 -6.80 4.50 -2.22
CA VAL A 136 -6.18 5.82 -2.37
C VAL A 136 -6.50 6.65 -1.13
N LYS A 137 -5.46 7.05 -0.39
CA LYS A 137 -5.58 7.87 0.83
C LYS A 137 -4.23 8.52 1.16
N PRO A 138 -4.19 9.57 1.99
CA PRO A 138 -2.95 10.27 2.33
C PRO A 138 -1.85 9.39 2.93
N ALA A 139 -2.22 8.32 3.67
CA ALA A 139 -1.25 7.38 4.24
C ALA A 139 -0.51 6.55 3.17
N ASN A 140 -1.10 6.37 1.98
CA ASN A 140 -0.53 5.60 0.87
C ASN A 140 0.13 6.49 -0.20
N ILE A 141 0.26 7.80 0.07
CA ILE A 141 0.95 8.76 -0.80
C ILE A 141 2.21 9.21 -0.09
N MET A 142 3.38 8.91 -0.66
CA MET A 142 4.68 9.29 -0.13
C MET A 142 5.22 10.51 -0.86
N VAL A 143 5.63 11.52 -0.09
CA VAL A 143 6.36 12.70 -0.58
C VAL A 143 7.81 12.52 -0.17
N LEU A 144 8.70 12.37 -1.15
CA LEU A 144 10.10 12.06 -0.94
C LEU A 144 10.92 13.32 -0.64
N ALA A 145 12.11 13.14 -0.06
CA ALA A 145 13.02 14.24 0.28
C ALA A 145 13.42 15.12 -0.93
N ASN A 146 13.46 14.53 -2.13
CA ASN A 146 13.72 15.26 -3.38
C ASN A 146 12.48 15.93 -3.97
N GLY A 147 11.35 15.89 -3.28
CA GLY A 147 10.08 16.48 -3.72
C GLY A 147 9.24 15.59 -4.65
N SER A 148 9.73 14.45 -5.12
CA SER A 148 8.92 13.55 -5.93
C SER A 148 7.82 12.87 -5.11
N VAL A 149 6.80 12.35 -5.77
CA VAL A 149 5.63 11.75 -5.13
C VAL A 149 5.45 10.33 -5.64
N LYS A 150 5.19 9.39 -4.75
CA LYS A 150 4.86 8.00 -5.12
C LYS A 150 3.65 7.49 -4.37
N ILE A 151 2.80 6.75 -5.06
CA ILE A 151 1.70 6.00 -4.45
C ILE A 151 2.16 4.57 -4.13
N THR A 152 1.74 4.07 -2.96
CA THR A 152 2.09 2.75 -2.42
C THR A 152 0.84 1.93 -2.17
N ASP A 153 0.99 0.63 -1.90
CA ASP A 153 -0.08 -0.23 -1.38
C ASP A 153 -1.27 -0.43 -2.32
N PHE A 154 -1.03 -0.66 -3.62
CA PHE A 154 -2.06 -1.07 -4.57
C PHE A 154 -2.81 -2.30 -4.04
N GLY A 155 -4.00 -2.09 -3.48
CA GLY A 155 -5.05 -3.05 -3.11
C GLY A 155 -4.67 -4.43 -2.53
N ILE A 156 -3.38 -4.64 -2.25
CA ILE A 156 -2.72 -5.93 -2.01
C ILE A 156 -3.21 -6.65 -0.73
N ALA A 157 -4.03 -6.00 0.07
CA ALA A 157 -4.39 -6.53 1.39
C ALA A 157 -5.88 -6.41 1.73
N GLN A 158 -6.77 -6.35 0.75
CA GLN A 158 -8.20 -6.39 1.05
C GLN A 158 -8.61 -7.80 1.47
N LEU A 159 -9.03 -7.97 2.73
CA LEU A 159 -9.58 -9.22 3.25
C LEU A 159 -10.87 -9.62 2.47
N PRO A 160 -11.14 -10.93 2.30
CA PRO A 160 -12.39 -11.41 1.72
C PRO A 160 -13.57 -10.96 2.58
N GLY A 161 -14.61 -10.42 1.94
CA GLY A 161 -15.85 -10.08 2.65
C GLY A 161 -16.11 -8.61 2.88
N GLY A 162 -15.37 -7.71 2.22
CA GLY A 162 -15.64 -6.27 2.22
C GLY A 162 -15.81 -5.70 3.63
N SER A 163 -15.00 -4.76 4.00
CA SER A 163 -15.16 -3.76 5.09
C SER A 163 -15.71 -4.17 6.48
N LEU A 164 -16.23 -5.37 6.69
CA LEU A 164 -16.70 -5.83 8.00
C LEU A 164 -15.77 -6.93 8.52
N THR A 165 -14.96 -6.64 9.52
CA THR A 165 -14.30 -7.66 10.33
C THR A 165 -15.35 -8.39 11.15
N MET A 166 -15.08 -9.66 11.54
CA MET A 166 -15.93 -10.46 12.44
C MET A 166 -16.23 -9.77 13.79
N ALA A 167 -15.67 -8.60 14.05
CA ALA A 167 -15.90 -7.79 15.26
C ALA A 167 -16.66 -6.47 14.99
N GLY A 168 -17.29 -6.30 13.81
CA GLY A 168 -18.04 -5.08 13.50
C GLY A 168 -17.20 -3.82 13.26
N SER A 169 -15.87 -3.98 13.16
CA SER A 169 -14.96 -2.87 12.86
C SER A 169 -14.78 -2.72 11.34
N VAL A 170 -15.02 -1.54 10.81
CA VAL A 170 -14.73 -1.21 9.41
C VAL A 170 -13.22 -1.23 9.21
N LEU A 171 -12.70 -2.18 8.44
CA LEU A 171 -11.28 -2.26 8.10
C LEU A 171 -10.97 -1.22 7.01
N GLY A 172 -10.14 -0.24 7.31
CA GLY A 172 -9.76 0.84 6.41
C GLY A 172 -10.20 2.20 6.92
N SER A 173 -9.90 3.25 6.17
CA SER A 173 -10.39 4.61 6.45
C SER A 173 -11.64 4.86 5.61
N PRO A 174 -12.86 4.69 6.14
CA PRO A 174 -14.10 4.81 5.36
C PRO A 174 -14.28 6.20 4.73
N LYS A 175 -13.53 7.19 5.22
CA LYS A 175 -13.53 8.58 4.73
C LYS A 175 -13.19 8.73 3.24
N TYR A 176 -12.40 7.80 2.68
CA TYR A 176 -11.91 7.85 1.29
C TYR A 176 -12.61 6.83 0.38
N MET A 177 -13.48 5.97 0.94
CA MET A 177 -14.19 4.95 0.17
C MET A 177 -15.23 5.58 -0.74
N SER A 178 -15.26 5.11 -1.98
CA SER A 178 -16.32 5.48 -2.92
C SER A 178 -17.65 4.84 -2.51
N PRO A 179 -18.80 5.38 -2.95
CA PRO A 179 -20.12 4.84 -2.62
C PRO A 179 -20.26 3.35 -2.96
N GLU A 180 -19.74 2.91 -4.10
CA GLU A 180 -19.76 1.50 -4.52
C GLU A 180 -18.94 0.61 -3.58
N GLN A 181 -17.80 1.10 -3.05
CA GLN A 181 -17.00 0.36 -2.07
C GLN A 181 -17.74 0.20 -0.74
N VAL A 182 -18.40 1.27 -0.28
CA VAL A 182 -19.18 1.25 0.97
C VAL A 182 -20.35 0.27 0.87
N THR A 183 -20.98 0.17 -0.30
CA THR A 183 -22.12 -0.74 -0.55
C THR A 183 -21.69 -2.14 -0.98
N GLY A 184 -20.37 -2.44 -0.99
CA GLY A 184 -19.84 -3.77 -1.33
C GLY A 184 -19.91 -4.12 -2.83
N HIS A 185 -20.16 -3.13 -3.68
CA HIS A 185 -20.13 -3.31 -5.13
C HIS A 185 -18.68 -3.34 -5.64
N LYS A 186 -18.51 -3.84 -6.87
CA LYS A 186 -17.18 -3.94 -7.49
C LYS A 186 -16.62 -2.55 -7.76
N ALA A 187 -15.46 -2.24 -7.15
CA ALA A 187 -14.70 -1.03 -7.42
C ALA A 187 -14.01 -1.12 -8.79
N ASP A 188 -13.99 -0.01 -9.51
CA ASP A 188 -13.22 0.20 -10.74
C ASP A 188 -12.37 1.47 -10.65
N GLY A 189 -11.75 1.92 -11.75
CA GLY A 189 -10.90 3.11 -11.75
C GLY A 189 -11.59 4.39 -11.28
N ARG A 190 -12.92 4.49 -11.40
CA ARG A 190 -13.69 5.64 -10.90
C ARG A 190 -13.65 5.73 -9.38
N SER A 191 -13.58 4.59 -8.68
CA SER A 191 -13.41 4.55 -7.22
C SER A 191 -12.12 5.21 -6.77
N ASP A 192 -11.01 5.01 -7.51
CA ASP A 192 -9.73 5.65 -7.21
C ASP A 192 -9.79 7.16 -7.46
N ILE A 193 -10.49 7.60 -8.51
CA ILE A 193 -10.68 9.02 -8.82
C ILE A 193 -11.54 9.70 -7.75
N PHE A 194 -12.60 9.05 -7.29
CA PHE A 194 -13.40 9.54 -6.16
C PHE A 194 -12.54 9.72 -4.91
N ALA A 195 -11.72 8.70 -4.57
CA ALA A 195 -10.83 8.75 -3.42
C ALA A 195 -9.76 9.86 -3.55
N LEU A 196 -9.18 10.04 -4.75
CA LEU A 196 -8.24 11.13 -5.02
C LEU A 196 -8.90 12.50 -4.86
N GLY A 197 -10.14 12.67 -5.33
CA GLY A 197 -10.93 13.88 -5.11
C GLY A 197 -11.15 14.17 -3.61
N THR A 198 -11.41 13.13 -2.82
CA THR A 198 -11.55 13.25 -1.36
C THR A 198 -10.23 13.61 -0.67
N VAL A 199 -9.09 13.13 -1.20
CA VAL A 199 -7.76 13.52 -0.68
C VAL A 199 -7.47 15.00 -0.96
N LEU A 200 -7.95 15.53 -2.08
CA LEU A 200 -7.73 16.92 -2.48
C LEU A 200 -8.61 17.91 -1.71
N TYR A 201 -9.79 17.46 -1.26
CA TYR A 201 -10.73 18.26 -0.45
C TYR A 201 -10.24 18.39 1.00
#